data_5e188b387cbde944bc8435022b9df238
#
_entry.id   5e188b387cbde944bc8435022b9df238
#
_cell.length_a   1.000
_cell.length_b   1.000
_cell.length_c   1.000
_cell.angle_alpha   90.00
_cell.angle_beta   90.00
_cell.angle_gamma   90.00
#
_symmetry.space_group_name_H-M   'P 1'
#
loop_
_entity.id
_entity.type
_entity.pdbx_description
1 polymer ?
#
loop_
_entity_poly.entity_id
_entity_poly.type
_entity_poly.pdbx_seq_one_letter_code
_entity_poly.pdbx_strand_id
1 'polypeptide(L)'
;MGEGTIPMTKGATATSRRTMLCGAAASAGLAATSSWAAETVTLGLKGGPDQRALTTAFPQKGSMVLQRTRPPLLETPWSVFDEGVFTPNDQFFVRWHWAVIPETVDLATFRCAVRGHVNKEVSLSMADILALPRFEIAAVNQCSGNSRGLYEPRVAGAQWENGAMGNAKWTGVRLRDVLDRAGVKPGAVCVRFNGMDQPVVDGAPDFQKSLAIDHARDGEVMLAYQMNGEQLPLLNGFPMRLVVPGWYSTYWV
;
A
#
# COMPACT_ATOMS: atom_id res chain seq x y z
N MET A 1 22.92 83.23 24.12
CA MET A 1 24.14 83.49 24.88
C MET A 1 24.75 82.17 25.31
N GLY A 2 26.02 81.93 24.97
CA GLY A 2 26.89 80.87 25.46
C GLY A 2 26.98 79.62 24.62
N GLU A 3 27.64 79.67 23.62
CA GLU A 3 28.97 79.20 23.12
C GLU A 3 29.73 78.31 24.09
N GLY A 4 30.13 77.15 23.65
CA GLY A 4 30.99 76.22 24.38
C GLY A 4 31.51 75.08 23.48
N THR A 5 32.68 75.34 23.01
CA THR A 5 33.64 74.81 22.05
C THR A 5 34.01 73.32 22.30
N ILE A 6 34.30 72.63 21.20
CA ILE A 6 34.88 71.26 21.04
C ILE A 6 36.33 71.20 21.58
N PRO A 7 36.86 70.02 21.94
CA PRO A 7 38.03 69.58 21.19
C PRO A 7 38.01 68.13 20.72
N MET A 8 38.54 67.94 19.52
CA MET A 8 38.91 66.72 18.85
C MET A 8 40.08 66.01 19.55
N THR A 9 40.04 64.71 19.63
CA THR A 9 41.27 63.88 19.68
C THR A 9 41.16 62.70 18.68
N LYS A 10 42.29 62.56 18.02
CA LYS A 10 42.56 61.69 16.87
C LYS A 10 42.73 60.24 17.26
N GLY A 11 42.47 59.36 16.28
CA GLY A 11 43.25 58.16 16.07
C GLY A 11 42.56 56.87 16.29
N ALA A 12 41.82 56.40 15.29
CA ALA A 12 41.52 54.99 15.15
C ALA A 12 42.09 54.49 13.82
N THR A 13 43.12 53.68 13.91
CA THR A 13 43.82 53.03 12.79
C THR A 13 42.88 52.11 12.09
N ALA A 14 42.66 52.33 10.80
CA ALA A 14 41.86 51.45 9.93
C ALA A 14 42.59 50.12 9.75
N THR A 15 42.04 49.07 10.30
CA THR A 15 42.47 47.70 10.04
C THR A 15 41.93 47.28 8.68
N SER A 16 42.85 47.04 7.76
CA SER A 16 42.59 46.65 6.38
C SER A 16 41.74 45.38 6.28
N ARG A 17 40.69 45.43 5.44
CA ARG A 17 39.80 44.29 5.10
C ARG A 17 40.54 43.08 4.50
N ARG A 18 41.85 43.16 4.29
CA ARG A 18 42.67 42.04 3.77
C ARG A 18 43.21 41.09 4.82
N THR A 19 43.19 41.46 6.10
CA THR A 19 43.74 40.62 7.17
C THR A 19 42.69 39.71 7.84
N MET A 20 41.40 39.83 7.47
CA MET A 20 40.33 38.95 7.98
C MET A 20 40.01 37.72 7.10
N LEU A 21 40.71 37.56 5.98
CA LEU A 21 40.44 36.45 5.04
C LEU A 21 41.41 35.27 5.13
N CYS A 22 42.38 35.30 6.05
CA CYS A 22 43.33 34.19 6.22
C CYS A 22 43.18 33.37 7.49
N GLY A 23 42.11 33.57 8.27
CA GLY A 23 41.90 32.88 9.55
C GLY A 23 40.73 31.87 9.59
N ALA A 24 40.05 31.59 8.46
CA ALA A 24 38.87 30.74 8.42
C ALA A 24 39.01 29.53 7.47
N ALA A 25 40.23 29.02 7.32
CA ALA A 25 40.46 27.85 6.46
C ALA A 25 41.22 26.75 7.21
N ALA A 26 40.65 26.25 8.31
CA ALA A 26 41.10 24.99 8.89
C ALA A 26 40.11 24.47 9.96
N SER A 27 38.88 24.17 9.53
CA SER A 27 38.01 23.17 10.18
C SER A 27 36.80 22.89 9.30
N ALA A 28 37.02 22.60 8.02
CA ALA A 28 36.08 21.80 7.25
C ALA A 28 36.24 20.38 7.76
N GLY A 29 35.57 20.08 8.90
CA GLY A 29 35.31 18.72 9.30
C GLY A 29 34.59 18.06 8.11
N LEU A 30 35.18 17.02 7.53
CA LEU A 30 34.50 16.11 6.68
C LEU A 30 33.35 15.55 7.55
N ALA A 31 32.18 16.16 7.46
CA ALA A 31 30.94 15.47 7.75
C ALA A 31 30.91 14.34 6.70
N ALA A 32 31.38 13.18 7.09
CA ALA A 32 31.10 11.95 6.38
C ALA A 32 29.56 11.86 6.34
N THR A 33 28.97 12.34 5.25
CA THR A 33 27.63 11.95 4.89
C THR A 33 27.73 10.46 4.66
N SER A 34 27.44 9.67 5.70
CA SER A 34 27.12 8.26 5.51
C SER A 34 25.91 8.28 4.57
N SER A 35 26.17 8.15 3.28
CA SER A 35 25.16 7.75 2.34
C SER A 35 24.75 6.34 2.80
N TRP A 36 23.64 6.24 3.48
CA TRP A 36 23.00 4.98 3.73
C TRP A 36 22.62 4.45 2.36
N ALA A 37 23.51 3.66 1.75
CA ALA A 37 23.16 2.92 0.56
C ALA A 37 21.94 2.07 0.95
N ALA A 38 20.83 2.26 0.25
CA ALA A 38 19.66 1.45 0.49
C ALA A 38 20.07 -0.02 0.31
N GLU A 39 19.71 -0.84 1.29
CA GLU A 39 19.95 -2.28 1.18
C GLU A 39 19.27 -2.77 -0.11
N THR A 40 19.97 -3.60 -0.88
CA THR A 40 19.47 -4.11 -2.15
C THR A 40 19.47 -5.63 -2.16
N VAL A 41 18.53 -6.20 -2.89
CA VAL A 41 18.43 -7.63 -3.17
C VAL A 41 18.52 -7.86 -4.67
N THR A 42 19.19 -8.93 -5.06
CA THR A 42 19.24 -9.41 -6.46
C THR A 42 18.18 -10.48 -6.64
N LEU A 43 17.25 -10.26 -7.56
CA LEU A 43 16.11 -11.15 -7.81
C LEU A 43 16.38 -12.21 -8.88
N GLY A 44 17.56 -12.18 -9.53
CA GLY A 44 17.90 -13.14 -10.58
C GLY A 44 17.06 -13.00 -11.86
N LEU A 45 16.49 -11.80 -12.10
CA LEU A 45 15.59 -11.55 -13.23
C LEU A 45 16.38 -11.45 -14.53
N LYS A 46 15.95 -12.20 -15.53
CA LYS A 46 16.57 -12.19 -16.87
C LYS A 46 16.14 -10.97 -17.70
N GLY A 47 16.98 -10.63 -18.69
CA GLY A 47 16.61 -9.63 -19.72
C GLY A 47 16.63 -8.17 -19.26
N GLY A 48 17.27 -7.80 -18.12
CA GLY A 48 17.43 -6.42 -17.68
C GLY A 48 17.76 -6.28 -16.19
N PRO A 49 17.67 -5.07 -15.60
CA PRO A 49 18.01 -4.84 -14.19
C PRO A 49 17.24 -5.77 -13.26
N ASP A 50 17.94 -6.43 -12.34
CA ASP A 50 17.40 -7.40 -11.41
C ASP A 50 17.60 -7.01 -9.93
N GLN A 51 18.39 -5.97 -9.67
CA GLN A 51 18.54 -5.41 -8.32
C GLN A 51 17.34 -4.57 -7.94
N ARG A 52 16.89 -4.72 -6.69
CA ARG A 52 15.82 -3.93 -6.08
C ARG A 52 16.23 -3.45 -4.70
N ALA A 53 15.81 -2.23 -4.37
CA ALA A 53 15.97 -1.74 -3.01
C ALA A 53 15.03 -2.48 -2.07
N LEU A 54 15.51 -2.78 -0.87
CA LEU A 54 14.66 -3.10 0.27
C LEU A 54 14.16 -1.81 0.92
N THR A 55 12.93 -1.80 1.40
CA THR A 55 12.31 -0.62 1.98
C THR A 55 11.45 -0.96 3.19
N THR A 56 11.53 -0.12 4.21
CA THR A 56 10.66 -0.10 5.40
C THR A 56 9.82 1.17 5.46
N ALA A 57 9.81 1.97 4.37
CA ALA A 57 9.21 3.31 4.34
C ALA A 57 7.68 3.32 4.28
N PHE A 58 7.04 2.15 4.14
CA PHE A 58 5.58 2.07 3.99
C PHE A 58 4.91 1.77 5.32
N PRO A 59 3.73 2.38 5.60
CA PRO A 59 3.01 2.17 6.85
C PRO A 59 2.73 0.69 7.12
N GLN A 60 3.00 0.23 8.34
CA GLN A 60 2.73 -1.14 8.80
C GLN A 60 3.44 -2.23 7.97
N LYS A 61 4.55 -1.87 7.28
CA LYS A 61 5.39 -2.81 6.54
C LYS A 61 6.78 -2.93 7.15
N GLY A 62 7.27 -4.16 7.19
CA GLY A 62 8.66 -4.50 7.45
C GLY A 62 9.54 -4.27 6.22
N SER A 63 10.65 -5.01 6.14
CA SER A 63 11.55 -4.92 4.99
C SER A 63 10.93 -5.62 3.77
N MET A 64 10.57 -4.84 2.76
CA MET A 64 9.92 -5.31 1.52
C MET A 64 10.77 -4.99 0.31
N VAL A 65 10.70 -5.83 -0.72
CA VAL A 65 11.33 -5.57 -2.01
C VAL A 65 10.54 -4.50 -2.75
N LEU A 66 11.17 -3.36 -3.05
CA LEU A 66 10.52 -2.22 -3.70
C LEU A 66 10.46 -2.42 -5.22
N GLN A 67 9.27 -2.65 -5.75
CA GLN A 67 9.02 -2.67 -7.19
C GLN A 67 8.61 -1.29 -7.71
N ARG A 68 7.82 -0.54 -6.94
CA ARG A 68 7.36 0.82 -7.26
C ARG A 68 6.87 1.54 -6.02
N THR A 69 7.09 2.86 -5.96
CA THR A 69 6.63 3.70 -4.85
C THR A 69 5.17 4.17 -5.02
N ARG A 70 4.73 4.44 -6.27
CA ARG A 70 3.37 4.97 -6.53
C ARG A 70 2.81 4.49 -7.88
N PRO A 71 1.66 3.74 -7.94
CA PRO A 71 1.06 3.12 -6.77
C PRO A 71 2.04 2.18 -6.08
N PRO A 72 1.90 1.95 -4.76
CA PRO A 72 2.84 1.09 -4.06
C PRO A 72 2.75 -0.35 -4.59
N LEU A 73 3.90 -0.87 -4.99
CA LEU A 73 4.10 -2.26 -5.36
C LEU A 73 5.28 -2.78 -4.55
N LEU A 74 4.99 -3.64 -3.57
CA LEU A 74 5.96 -4.20 -2.64
C LEU A 74 5.89 -5.72 -2.74
N GLU A 75 7.04 -6.33 -2.94
CA GLU A 75 7.17 -7.77 -3.05
C GLU A 75 7.67 -8.36 -1.74
N THR A 76 7.09 -9.47 -1.33
CA THR A 76 7.56 -10.25 -0.17
C THR A 76 8.95 -10.82 -0.48
N PRO A 77 9.97 -10.59 0.35
CA PRO A 77 11.26 -11.25 0.20
C PRO A 77 11.10 -12.78 0.22
N TRP A 78 11.82 -13.47 -0.66
CA TRP A 78 11.65 -14.92 -0.83
C TRP A 78 11.88 -15.73 0.46
N SER A 79 12.85 -15.31 1.27
CA SER A 79 13.17 -15.95 2.56
C SER A 79 12.02 -16.01 3.55
N VAL A 80 11.05 -15.08 3.44
CA VAL A 80 9.88 -15.04 4.34
C VAL A 80 9.00 -16.27 4.19
N PHE A 81 8.98 -16.89 3.02
CA PHE A 81 8.18 -18.11 2.78
C PHE A 81 8.74 -19.35 3.46
N ASP A 82 10.00 -19.31 3.92
CA ASP A 82 10.61 -20.38 4.70
C ASP A 82 10.29 -20.30 6.20
N GLU A 83 9.74 -19.16 6.66
CA GLU A 83 9.48 -18.91 8.08
C GLU A 83 8.19 -19.57 8.59
N GLY A 84 7.24 -19.87 7.70
CA GLY A 84 5.99 -20.50 8.10
C GLY A 84 4.93 -20.55 7.01
N VAL A 85 3.80 -21.18 7.35
CA VAL A 85 2.68 -21.38 6.42
C VAL A 85 1.97 -20.07 6.09
N PHE A 86 1.89 -19.15 7.04
CA PHE A 86 1.25 -17.84 6.85
C PHE A 86 2.30 -16.75 6.72
N THR A 87 2.16 -15.95 5.69
CA THR A 87 3.02 -14.77 5.46
C THR A 87 2.67 -13.69 6.50
N PRO A 88 3.65 -13.16 7.26
CA PRO A 88 3.42 -12.09 8.23
C PRO A 88 2.75 -10.86 7.59
N ASN A 89 1.87 -10.18 8.34
CA ASN A 89 1.11 -9.05 7.83
C ASN A 89 1.98 -7.89 7.34
N ASP A 90 3.08 -7.63 8.03
CA ASP A 90 4.05 -6.60 7.68
C ASP A 90 4.92 -6.97 6.48
N GLN A 91 4.99 -8.24 6.11
CA GLN A 91 5.72 -8.75 4.95
C GLN A 91 4.81 -9.27 3.83
N PHE A 92 3.50 -9.15 3.98
CA PHE A 92 2.56 -9.53 2.94
C PHE A 92 2.64 -8.55 1.76
N PHE A 93 2.77 -9.05 0.53
CA PHE A 93 2.94 -8.22 -0.66
C PHE A 93 1.85 -7.17 -0.82
N VAL A 94 2.19 -6.07 -1.51
CA VAL A 94 1.27 -4.95 -1.80
C VAL A 94 1.20 -4.72 -3.29
N ARG A 95 -0.02 -4.66 -3.84
CA ARG A 95 -0.24 -4.33 -5.24
C ARG A 95 -1.51 -3.48 -5.39
N TRP A 96 -1.33 -2.18 -5.60
CA TRP A 96 -2.41 -1.26 -5.91
C TRP A 96 -2.51 -1.00 -7.41
N HIS A 97 -3.73 -0.83 -7.92
CA HIS A 97 -3.96 -0.51 -9.32
C HIS A 97 -3.81 0.99 -9.56
N TRP A 98 -4.57 1.80 -8.84
CA TRP A 98 -4.50 3.25 -8.90
C TRP A 98 -3.53 3.83 -7.87
N ALA A 99 -3.02 5.05 -8.16
CA ALA A 99 -2.04 5.70 -7.31
C ALA A 99 -2.66 6.65 -6.27
N VAL A 100 -3.95 6.94 -6.38
CA VAL A 100 -4.70 7.69 -5.37
C VAL A 100 -5.37 6.66 -4.45
N ILE A 101 -4.77 6.46 -3.29
CA ILE A 101 -5.22 5.52 -2.27
C ILE A 101 -5.48 6.27 -0.96
N PRO A 102 -6.41 5.80 -0.10
CA PRO A 102 -6.61 6.39 1.21
C PRO A 102 -5.33 6.36 2.05
N GLU A 103 -4.98 7.45 2.68
CA GLU A 103 -3.91 7.50 3.69
C GLU A 103 -4.42 7.08 5.07
N THR A 104 -5.70 7.33 5.33
CA THR A 104 -6.41 6.94 6.55
C THR A 104 -7.86 6.60 6.20
N VAL A 105 -8.49 5.75 7.02
CA VAL A 105 -9.92 5.45 6.90
C VAL A 105 -10.57 5.62 8.27
N ASP A 106 -11.55 6.51 8.34
CA ASP A 106 -12.35 6.72 9.55
C ASP A 106 -13.46 5.68 9.62
N LEU A 107 -13.40 4.79 10.61
CA LEU A 107 -14.39 3.74 10.81
C LEU A 107 -15.79 4.26 11.17
N ALA A 108 -15.91 5.47 11.74
CA ALA A 108 -17.19 6.05 12.06
C ALA A 108 -17.99 6.42 10.81
N THR A 109 -17.28 6.84 9.77
CA THR A 109 -17.88 7.27 8.49
C THR A 109 -17.80 6.20 7.41
N PHE A 110 -16.96 5.17 7.56
CA PHE A 110 -16.85 4.09 6.58
C PHE A 110 -18.17 3.37 6.36
N ARG A 111 -18.52 3.12 5.10
CA ARG A 111 -19.74 2.39 4.71
C ARG A 111 -19.46 1.42 3.56
N CYS A 112 -19.99 0.20 3.70
CA CYS A 112 -20.08 -0.77 2.62
C CYS A 112 -21.47 -0.67 1.98
N ALA A 113 -21.53 -0.15 0.78
CA ALA A 113 -22.79 0.01 0.05
C ALA A 113 -23.11 -1.21 -0.81
N VAL A 114 -24.34 -1.74 -0.68
CA VAL A 114 -24.89 -2.75 -1.58
C VAL A 114 -26.10 -2.16 -2.29
N ARG A 115 -26.04 -2.06 -3.62
CA ARG A 115 -27.04 -1.38 -4.45
C ARG A 115 -27.25 -2.07 -5.79
N GLY A 116 -28.24 -1.60 -6.55
CA GLY A 116 -28.55 -2.10 -7.89
C GLY A 116 -29.73 -3.09 -7.87
N HIS A 117 -29.55 -4.31 -8.42
CA HIS A 117 -30.65 -5.28 -8.55
C HIS A 117 -30.96 -6.02 -7.24
N VAL A 118 -31.34 -5.23 -6.21
CA VAL A 118 -31.65 -5.67 -4.83
C VAL A 118 -33.05 -5.18 -4.42
N ASN A 119 -33.63 -5.83 -3.42
CA ASN A 119 -34.93 -5.44 -2.87
C ASN A 119 -34.84 -4.11 -2.13
N LYS A 120 -33.72 -3.89 -1.40
CA LYS A 120 -33.43 -2.66 -0.65
C LYS A 120 -31.95 -2.37 -0.72
N GLU A 121 -31.59 -1.17 -1.17
CA GLU A 121 -30.21 -0.70 -1.06
C GLU A 121 -29.85 -0.53 0.42
N VAL A 122 -28.65 -0.96 0.78
CA VAL A 122 -28.12 -0.88 2.15
C VAL A 122 -26.74 -0.23 2.14
N SER A 123 -26.45 0.48 3.24
CA SER A 123 -25.17 1.11 3.52
C SER A 123 -24.73 0.67 4.90
N LEU A 124 -23.89 -0.36 4.94
CA LEU A 124 -23.50 -1.06 6.16
C LEU A 124 -22.29 -0.39 6.81
N SER A 125 -22.37 -0.07 8.09
CA SER A 125 -21.23 0.32 8.91
C SER A 125 -20.36 -0.89 9.26
N MET A 126 -19.17 -0.65 9.82
CA MET A 126 -18.37 -1.76 10.35
C MET A 126 -19.08 -2.50 11.47
N ALA A 127 -19.88 -1.83 12.30
CA ALA A 127 -20.69 -2.48 13.34
C ALA A 127 -21.73 -3.44 12.73
N ASP A 128 -22.39 -3.04 11.63
CA ASP A 128 -23.34 -3.92 10.93
C ASP A 128 -22.64 -5.13 10.32
N ILE A 129 -21.43 -4.96 9.77
CA ILE A 129 -20.62 -6.07 9.24
C ILE A 129 -20.21 -7.02 10.37
N LEU A 130 -19.70 -6.49 11.49
CA LEU A 130 -19.27 -7.30 12.63
C LEU A 130 -20.43 -8.06 13.32
N ALA A 131 -21.68 -7.63 13.13
CA ALA A 131 -22.86 -8.30 13.63
C ALA A 131 -23.30 -9.52 12.77
N LEU A 132 -22.72 -9.70 11.57
CA LEU A 132 -22.96 -10.86 10.71
C LEU A 132 -22.17 -12.09 11.21
N PRO A 133 -22.56 -13.31 10.81
CA PRO A 133 -21.85 -14.52 11.19
C PRO A 133 -20.37 -14.47 10.79
N ARG A 134 -19.49 -14.63 11.78
CA ARG A 134 -18.04 -14.68 11.54
C ARG A 134 -17.69 -15.90 10.70
N PHE A 135 -16.84 -15.70 9.73
CA PHE A 135 -16.28 -16.73 8.86
C PHE A 135 -14.76 -16.59 8.79
N GLU A 136 -14.05 -17.72 8.71
CA GLU A 136 -12.60 -17.74 8.63
C GLU A 136 -12.15 -18.78 7.61
N ILE A 137 -11.16 -18.43 6.79
CA ILE A 137 -10.57 -19.32 5.79
C ILE A 137 -9.07 -18.99 5.61
N ALA A 138 -8.27 -20.02 5.36
CA ALA A 138 -6.90 -19.84 4.88
C ALA A 138 -6.92 -19.83 3.34
N ALA A 139 -6.36 -18.79 2.75
CA ALA A 139 -6.31 -18.68 1.29
C ALA A 139 -5.08 -17.89 0.83
N VAL A 140 -4.49 -18.36 -0.26
CA VAL A 140 -3.40 -17.67 -0.95
C VAL A 140 -3.97 -16.53 -1.79
N ASN A 141 -3.43 -15.33 -1.57
CA ASN A 141 -3.62 -14.18 -2.45
C ASN A 141 -2.39 -14.07 -3.35
N GLN A 142 -2.58 -14.11 -4.66
CA GLN A 142 -1.48 -14.06 -5.63
C GLN A 142 -1.78 -13.09 -6.77
N CYS A 143 -0.86 -12.20 -7.06
CA CYS A 143 -0.93 -11.35 -8.25
C CYS A 143 -0.84 -12.20 -9.53
N SER A 144 -1.69 -11.96 -10.51
CA SER A 144 -1.60 -12.62 -11.84
C SER A 144 -0.26 -12.35 -12.57
N GLY A 145 0.47 -11.34 -12.13
CA GLY A 145 1.79 -11.01 -12.64
C GLY A 145 2.95 -11.61 -11.85
N ASN A 146 2.69 -12.42 -10.84
CA ASN A 146 3.76 -13.11 -10.11
C ASN A 146 4.65 -13.89 -11.08
N SER A 147 5.96 -13.90 -10.86
CA SER A 147 6.97 -14.52 -11.76
C SER A 147 7.14 -13.84 -13.14
N ARG A 148 6.51 -12.68 -13.38
CA ARG A 148 6.62 -11.99 -14.68
C ARG A 148 8.06 -11.59 -15.04
N GLY A 149 8.86 -11.22 -14.05
CA GLY A 149 10.26 -10.84 -14.26
C GLY A 149 11.16 -11.96 -14.76
N LEU A 150 10.70 -13.22 -14.65
CA LEU A 150 11.44 -14.41 -15.10
C LEU A 150 11.24 -14.72 -16.58
N TYR A 151 10.30 -14.04 -17.26
CA TYR A 151 10.10 -14.22 -18.71
C TYR A 151 11.25 -13.64 -19.52
N GLU A 152 11.60 -14.36 -20.60
CA GLU A 152 12.59 -13.96 -21.60
C GLU A 152 12.00 -14.20 -23.02
N PRO A 153 11.81 -13.14 -23.83
CA PRO A 153 12.07 -11.73 -23.52
C PRO A 153 11.11 -11.18 -22.44
N ARG A 154 11.50 -10.08 -21.77
CA ARG A 154 10.66 -9.42 -20.78
C ARG A 154 9.34 -8.93 -21.36
N VAL A 155 8.26 -9.13 -20.62
CA VAL A 155 6.94 -8.59 -20.93
C VAL A 155 6.64 -7.36 -20.06
N ALA A 156 5.79 -6.46 -20.56
CA ALA A 156 5.43 -5.23 -19.87
C ALA A 156 4.72 -5.50 -18.53
N GLY A 157 4.94 -4.62 -17.57
CA GLY A 157 4.34 -4.66 -16.22
C GLY A 157 5.39 -4.70 -15.11
N ALA A 158 4.95 -4.82 -13.87
CA ALA A 158 5.84 -4.99 -12.72
C ALA A 158 6.63 -6.29 -12.86
N GLN A 159 7.94 -6.18 -12.69
CA GLN A 159 8.86 -7.29 -12.88
C GLN A 159 9.06 -8.04 -11.57
N TRP A 160 7.97 -8.65 -11.10
CA TRP A 160 7.97 -9.50 -9.91
C TRP A 160 8.88 -10.72 -10.12
N GLU A 161 9.57 -11.10 -9.06
CA GLU A 161 10.13 -12.45 -8.98
C GLU A 161 8.99 -13.42 -8.60
N ASN A 162 9.02 -14.04 -7.42
CA ASN A 162 7.97 -14.95 -6.96
C ASN A 162 7.24 -14.46 -5.71
N GLY A 163 7.58 -13.28 -5.21
CA GLY A 163 7.08 -12.75 -3.95
C GLY A 163 5.80 -11.90 -4.06
N ALA A 164 5.19 -11.81 -5.26
CA ALA A 164 3.89 -11.14 -5.40
C ALA A 164 2.73 -12.07 -5.02
N MET A 165 2.89 -12.76 -3.89
CA MET A 165 1.88 -13.63 -3.29
C MET A 165 2.04 -13.66 -1.77
N GLY A 166 1.06 -14.23 -1.08
CA GLY A 166 1.12 -14.53 0.34
C GLY A 166 -0.06 -15.41 0.74
N ASN A 167 0.15 -16.26 1.73
CA ASN A 167 -0.90 -17.06 2.33
C ASN A 167 -1.29 -16.43 3.67
N ALA A 168 -2.58 -16.26 3.93
CA ALA A 168 -3.05 -15.75 5.20
C ALA A 168 -4.33 -16.43 5.65
N LYS A 169 -4.57 -16.36 6.95
CA LYS A 169 -5.83 -16.67 7.58
C LYS A 169 -6.71 -15.43 7.57
N TRP A 170 -7.76 -15.45 6.76
CA TRP A 170 -8.69 -14.35 6.58
C TRP A 170 -9.89 -14.53 7.50
N THR A 171 -10.20 -13.51 8.28
CA THR A 171 -11.38 -13.49 9.14
C THR A 171 -12.30 -12.35 8.71
N GLY A 172 -13.59 -12.65 8.56
CA GLY A 172 -14.58 -11.70 8.08
C GLY A 172 -15.98 -12.25 8.11
N VAL A 173 -16.76 -11.93 7.10
CA VAL A 173 -18.13 -12.39 6.88
C VAL A 173 -18.29 -12.90 5.46
N ARG A 174 -19.14 -13.90 5.23
CA ARG A 174 -19.39 -14.38 3.88
C ARG A 174 -20.10 -13.31 3.05
N LEU A 175 -19.70 -13.17 1.81
CA LEU A 175 -20.31 -12.18 0.91
C LEU A 175 -21.81 -12.44 0.74
N ARG A 176 -22.24 -13.69 0.67
CA ARG A 176 -23.68 -14.04 0.57
C ARG A 176 -24.50 -13.45 1.72
N ASP A 177 -23.97 -13.45 2.95
CA ASP A 177 -24.69 -12.94 4.13
C ASP A 177 -24.85 -11.40 4.04
N VAL A 178 -23.86 -10.71 3.47
CA VAL A 178 -23.93 -9.28 3.16
C VAL A 178 -24.95 -9.00 2.06
N LEU A 179 -24.95 -9.78 0.99
CA LEU A 179 -25.91 -9.65 -0.12
C LEU A 179 -27.36 -9.95 0.34
N ASP A 180 -27.55 -10.88 1.27
CA ASP A 180 -28.86 -11.22 1.83
C ASP A 180 -29.47 -10.07 2.65
N ARG A 181 -28.64 -9.18 3.23
CA ARG A 181 -29.14 -7.95 3.89
C ARG A 181 -29.84 -6.99 2.93
N ALA A 182 -29.43 -6.99 1.67
CA ALA A 182 -30.05 -6.17 0.62
C ALA A 182 -31.18 -6.94 -0.12
N GLY A 183 -31.17 -8.26 -0.07
CA GLY A 183 -32.10 -9.13 -0.78
C GLY A 183 -31.89 -9.05 -2.31
N VAL A 184 -31.01 -9.90 -2.84
CA VAL A 184 -30.75 -9.98 -4.29
C VAL A 184 -32.02 -10.42 -5.03
N LYS A 185 -32.44 -9.64 -6.03
CA LYS A 185 -33.63 -9.97 -6.84
C LYS A 185 -33.33 -11.09 -7.83
N PRO A 186 -34.36 -11.87 -8.21
CA PRO A 186 -34.25 -12.82 -9.32
C PRO A 186 -33.77 -12.13 -10.61
N GLY A 187 -32.89 -12.82 -11.36
CA GLY A 187 -32.32 -12.27 -12.61
C GLY A 187 -31.02 -11.47 -12.41
N ALA A 188 -30.53 -11.29 -11.19
CA ALA A 188 -29.17 -10.79 -10.97
C ALA A 188 -28.16 -11.79 -11.56
N VAL A 189 -27.25 -11.30 -12.42
CA VAL A 189 -26.28 -12.16 -13.12
C VAL A 189 -24.87 -12.05 -12.56
N CYS A 190 -24.53 -10.91 -11.93
CA CYS A 190 -23.20 -10.71 -11.34
C CYS A 190 -23.25 -9.69 -10.20
N VAL A 191 -22.20 -9.72 -9.38
CA VAL A 191 -21.88 -8.69 -8.39
C VAL A 191 -20.65 -7.97 -8.87
N ARG A 192 -20.71 -6.63 -8.94
CA ARG A 192 -19.59 -5.75 -9.28
C ARG A 192 -19.06 -5.09 -8.02
N PHE A 193 -17.75 -5.10 -7.87
CA PHE A 193 -17.02 -4.55 -6.73
C PHE A 193 -16.23 -3.32 -7.14
N ASN A 194 -16.16 -2.34 -6.25
CA ASN A 194 -15.34 -1.15 -6.35
C ASN A 194 -14.65 -0.89 -5.01
N GLY A 195 -13.35 -0.58 -5.05
CA GLY A 195 -12.56 -0.21 -3.87
C GLY A 195 -12.61 1.29 -3.58
N MET A 196 -11.71 1.74 -2.71
CA MET A 196 -11.58 3.14 -2.30
C MET A 196 -10.46 3.88 -3.06
N ASP A 197 -9.68 3.16 -3.87
CA ASP A 197 -8.68 3.77 -4.75
C ASP A 197 -9.33 4.51 -5.91
N GLN A 198 -8.70 5.60 -6.33
CA GLN A 198 -9.23 6.48 -7.37
C GLN A 198 -8.24 6.61 -8.54
N PRO A 199 -8.74 6.79 -9.76
CA PRO A 199 -7.90 7.13 -10.89
C PRO A 199 -7.19 8.48 -10.67
N VAL A 200 -6.01 8.62 -11.30
CA VAL A 200 -5.17 9.83 -11.19
C VAL A 200 -5.58 10.96 -12.13
N VAL A 201 -6.47 10.68 -13.07
CA VAL A 201 -6.99 11.64 -14.06
C VAL A 201 -8.50 11.53 -14.14
N ASP A 202 -9.16 12.67 -14.32
CA ASP A 202 -10.60 12.72 -14.53
C ASP A 202 -11.00 11.94 -15.79
N GLY A 203 -12.11 11.21 -15.69
CA GLY A 203 -12.64 10.40 -16.81
C GLY A 203 -11.99 9.04 -16.99
N ALA A 204 -10.91 8.71 -16.28
CA ALA A 204 -10.43 7.33 -16.23
C ALA A 204 -11.39 6.45 -15.41
N PRO A 205 -11.66 5.21 -15.86
CA PRO A 205 -12.60 4.35 -15.16
C PRO A 205 -12.05 3.89 -13.81
N ASP A 206 -12.92 3.72 -12.81
CA ASP A 206 -12.58 3.04 -11.56
C ASP A 206 -12.06 1.63 -11.80
N PHE A 207 -11.22 1.15 -10.88
CA PHE A 207 -10.82 -0.23 -10.88
C PHE A 207 -11.93 -1.12 -10.32
N GLN A 208 -12.68 -1.75 -11.20
CA GLN A 208 -13.82 -2.58 -10.85
C GLN A 208 -13.65 -4.01 -11.36
N LYS A 209 -14.15 -4.96 -10.59
CA LYS A 209 -14.21 -6.38 -10.96
C LYS A 209 -15.59 -6.96 -10.67
N SER A 210 -15.95 -8.00 -11.41
CA SER A 210 -17.24 -8.67 -11.27
C SER A 210 -17.05 -10.17 -11.05
N LEU A 211 -17.91 -10.76 -10.22
CA LEU A 211 -18.08 -12.20 -10.09
C LEU A 211 -19.49 -12.58 -10.54
N ALA A 212 -19.65 -13.75 -11.14
CA ALA A 212 -20.95 -14.33 -11.38
C ALA A 212 -21.72 -14.48 -10.07
N ILE A 213 -23.03 -14.33 -10.09
CA ILE A 213 -23.87 -14.28 -8.89
C ILE A 213 -23.81 -15.58 -8.08
N ASP A 214 -23.76 -16.71 -8.73
CA ASP A 214 -23.62 -18.03 -8.13
C ASP A 214 -22.28 -18.16 -7.38
N HIS A 215 -21.17 -17.76 -7.99
CA HIS A 215 -19.86 -17.72 -7.33
C HIS A 215 -19.83 -16.70 -6.17
N ALA A 216 -20.37 -15.50 -6.36
CA ALA A 216 -20.44 -14.51 -5.29
C ALA A 216 -21.22 -14.99 -4.06
N ARG A 217 -22.07 -16.03 -4.23
CA ARG A 217 -22.95 -16.60 -3.19
C ARG A 217 -22.58 -18.05 -2.79
N ASP A 218 -21.50 -18.60 -3.29
CA ASP A 218 -21.07 -19.99 -3.04
C ASP A 218 -20.75 -20.30 -1.56
N GLY A 219 -20.44 -19.24 -0.78
CA GLY A 219 -20.15 -19.33 0.65
C GLY A 219 -18.66 -19.35 0.99
N GLU A 220 -17.77 -19.30 -0.01
CA GLU A 220 -16.32 -19.14 0.19
C GLU A 220 -15.88 -17.70 -0.01
N VAL A 221 -16.50 -16.95 -0.93
CA VAL A 221 -16.22 -15.52 -1.13
C VAL A 221 -16.65 -14.74 0.11
N MET A 222 -15.74 -13.87 0.59
CA MET A 222 -15.94 -13.15 1.84
C MET A 222 -15.46 -11.70 1.79
N LEU A 223 -15.96 -10.90 2.72
CA LEU A 223 -15.41 -9.61 3.09
C LEU A 223 -14.59 -9.78 4.37
N ALA A 224 -13.26 -9.77 4.25
CA ALA A 224 -12.36 -9.93 5.37
C ALA A 224 -12.05 -8.59 6.02
N TYR A 225 -12.05 -8.55 7.36
CA TYR A 225 -11.65 -7.41 8.18
C TYR A 225 -10.43 -7.70 9.08
N GLN A 226 -9.97 -8.97 9.12
CA GLN A 226 -8.71 -9.35 9.76
C GLN A 226 -7.89 -10.27 8.85
N MET A 227 -6.58 -10.23 9.04
CA MET A 227 -5.58 -11.07 8.41
C MET A 227 -4.65 -11.62 9.49
N ASN A 228 -4.49 -12.95 9.56
CA ASN A 228 -3.69 -13.65 10.57
C ASN A 228 -4.07 -13.30 12.04
N GLY A 229 -5.37 -13.05 12.30
CA GLY A 229 -5.88 -12.73 13.63
C GLY A 229 -5.76 -11.26 14.03
N GLU A 230 -5.16 -10.42 13.20
CA GLU A 230 -4.97 -8.99 13.42
C GLU A 230 -5.81 -8.16 12.44
N GLN A 231 -5.96 -6.88 12.73
CA GLN A 231 -6.57 -5.92 11.80
C GLN A 231 -5.77 -5.86 10.50
N LEU A 232 -6.48 -5.75 9.37
CA LEU A 232 -5.82 -5.55 8.07
C LEU A 232 -4.89 -4.34 8.10
N PRO A 233 -3.65 -4.46 7.61
CA PRO A 233 -2.84 -3.29 7.30
C PRO A 233 -3.52 -2.40 6.26
N LEU A 234 -3.31 -1.08 6.34
CA LEU A 234 -3.91 -0.12 5.40
C LEU A 234 -3.69 -0.52 3.94
N LEU A 235 -2.44 -0.86 3.59
CA LEU A 235 -2.07 -1.21 2.22
C LEU A 235 -2.56 -2.61 1.79
N ASN A 236 -3.09 -3.40 2.71
CA ASN A 236 -3.68 -4.72 2.42
C ASN A 236 -5.21 -4.71 2.49
N GLY A 237 -5.84 -3.53 2.51
CA GLY A 237 -7.29 -3.37 2.35
C GLY A 237 -8.06 -3.01 3.61
N PHE A 238 -7.41 -2.36 4.63
CA PHE A 238 -8.15 -1.82 5.77
C PHE A 238 -9.25 -0.84 5.33
N PRO A 239 -10.46 -0.87 5.92
CA PRO A 239 -10.89 -1.68 7.05
C PRO A 239 -11.41 -3.06 6.64
N MET A 240 -11.65 -3.30 5.36
CA MET A 240 -12.27 -4.50 4.83
C MET A 240 -11.89 -4.69 3.36
N ARG A 241 -11.64 -5.93 2.96
CA ARG A 241 -11.36 -6.29 1.58
C ARG A 241 -12.12 -7.51 1.12
N LEU A 242 -12.37 -7.60 -0.19
CA LEU A 242 -12.88 -8.81 -0.81
C LEU A 242 -11.80 -9.90 -0.86
N VAL A 243 -12.16 -11.11 -0.50
CA VAL A 243 -11.36 -12.33 -0.60
C VAL A 243 -12.11 -13.34 -1.47
N VAL A 244 -11.46 -13.78 -2.55
CA VAL A 244 -12.01 -14.71 -3.54
C VAL A 244 -11.08 -15.90 -3.67
N PRO A 245 -11.22 -16.94 -2.85
CA PRO A 245 -10.34 -18.10 -2.86
C PRO A 245 -10.23 -18.74 -4.24
N GLY A 246 -9.02 -19.17 -4.62
CA GLY A 246 -8.76 -19.78 -5.93
C GLY A 246 -8.65 -18.82 -7.11
N TRP A 247 -8.90 -17.52 -6.92
CA TRP A 247 -8.78 -16.49 -7.95
C TRP A 247 -7.56 -15.59 -7.71
N TYR A 248 -7.00 -15.05 -8.79
CA TYR A 248 -5.91 -14.06 -8.68
C TYR A 248 -6.35 -12.79 -7.95
N SER A 249 -5.41 -12.17 -7.25
CA SER A 249 -5.64 -10.97 -6.42
C SER A 249 -6.26 -9.79 -7.17
N THR A 250 -6.22 -9.77 -8.50
CA THR A 250 -6.90 -8.75 -9.31
C THR A 250 -8.42 -8.75 -9.10
N TYR A 251 -9.00 -9.84 -8.60
CA TYR A 251 -10.42 -9.97 -8.24
C TYR A 251 -10.70 -9.68 -6.76
N TRP A 252 -9.68 -9.54 -5.93
CA TRP A 252 -9.79 -9.26 -4.50
C TRP A 252 -9.79 -7.74 -4.26
N VAL A 253 -10.83 -7.05 -4.71
CA VAL A 253 -10.99 -5.58 -4.66
C VAL A 253 -11.12 -5.05 -3.22
#